data_8dd71476408226fe55ff0b18326ff088
#
_entry.id   8dd71476408226fe55ff0b18326ff088
#
_cell.length_a   1.000
_cell.length_b   1.000
_cell.length_c   1.000
_cell.angle_alpha   90.00
_cell.angle_beta   90.00
_cell.angle_gamma   90.00
#
_symmetry.space_group_name_H-M   'P 1'
#
loop_
_entity.id
_entity.type
_entity.pdbx_description
1 polymer ?
#
loop_
_entity_poly.entity_id
_entity_poly.type
_entity_poly.pdbx_seq_one_letter_code
_entity_poly.pdbx_strand_id
1 'polypeptide(L)'
;MKYDVIIIGAGPGGIFSAYELLEQNKDLKIAVFEAGAPLEKRRCPIDGDKVKTCIKCKTCAIMSGFGGAGAFSDGKYNITNDFGGTLYEHIGKKKSLELMHYVDDLNVKFGGGETKMYSTAGTKFKKLCLQNKLNLLDASVRHLGTDINYIVLENIYQELKDKVEFRFFYPVSRLEMLEDGYRVFHEEEYDDCDKCIVSVGRSGSKWMESVCKDLEIPTKSNRVDLGVRVELPAVIFSHLTDELYESKIVY
;
A
#
# COMPACT_ATOMS: atom_id res chain seq x y z
N MET A 1 11.72 -24.70 -5.73
CA MET A 1 12.22 -24.75 -4.33
C MET A 1 11.04 -24.83 -3.38
N LYS A 2 11.28 -25.15 -2.07
CA LYS A 2 10.22 -25.09 -1.06
C LYS A 2 10.52 -23.95 -0.08
N TYR A 3 9.50 -23.12 0.20
CA TYR A 3 9.52 -22.00 1.15
C TYR A 3 8.50 -22.25 2.27
N ASP A 4 8.71 -21.64 3.44
CA ASP A 4 7.68 -21.59 4.46
C ASP A 4 6.56 -20.64 4.01
N VAL A 5 6.93 -19.48 3.44
CA VAL A 5 5.96 -18.50 2.94
C VAL A 5 6.40 -17.95 1.59
N ILE A 6 5.48 -17.95 0.61
CA ILE A 6 5.60 -17.14 -0.61
C ILE A 6 4.61 -15.97 -0.52
N ILE A 7 5.10 -14.76 -0.78
CA ILE A 7 4.32 -13.55 -0.86
C ILE A 7 4.28 -13.09 -2.32
N ILE A 8 3.09 -12.93 -2.89
CA ILE A 8 2.89 -12.49 -4.26
C ILE A 8 2.53 -11.00 -4.24
N GLY A 9 3.46 -10.17 -4.73
CA GLY A 9 3.38 -8.71 -4.77
C GLY A 9 4.23 -8.04 -3.69
N ALA A 10 5.13 -7.15 -4.12
CA ALA A 10 6.00 -6.32 -3.28
C ALA A 10 5.45 -4.90 -3.06
N GLY A 11 4.13 -4.74 -3.02
CA GLY A 11 3.47 -3.53 -2.54
C GLY A 11 3.49 -3.46 -1.01
N PRO A 12 2.89 -2.41 -0.38
CA PRO A 12 2.89 -2.26 1.07
C PRO A 12 2.41 -3.52 1.81
N GLY A 13 1.34 -4.18 1.33
CA GLY A 13 0.85 -5.42 1.94
C GLY A 13 1.90 -6.52 1.99
N GLY A 14 2.63 -6.75 0.88
CA GLY A 14 3.68 -7.77 0.84
C GLY A 14 4.91 -7.42 1.65
N ILE A 15 5.36 -6.16 1.58
CA ILE A 15 6.54 -5.67 2.31
C ILE A 15 6.32 -5.78 3.82
N PHE A 16 5.20 -5.26 4.33
CA PHE A 16 4.90 -5.34 5.77
C PHE A 16 4.62 -6.77 6.22
N SER A 17 4.04 -7.63 5.36
CA SER A 17 3.90 -9.06 5.67
C SER A 17 5.26 -9.74 5.84
N ALA A 18 6.20 -9.49 4.93
CA ALA A 18 7.55 -10.04 5.03
C ALA A 18 8.27 -9.54 6.29
N TYR A 19 8.16 -8.24 6.59
CA TYR A 19 8.74 -7.63 7.78
C TYR A 19 8.19 -8.27 9.06
N GLU A 20 6.88 -8.34 9.22
CA GLU A 20 6.23 -8.90 10.41
C GLU A 20 6.51 -10.39 10.62
N LEU A 21 6.52 -11.17 9.56
CA LEU A 21 6.85 -12.58 9.64
C LEU A 21 8.27 -12.80 10.19
N LEU A 22 9.24 -12.00 9.75
CA LEU A 22 10.62 -12.06 10.24
C LEU A 22 10.77 -11.54 11.67
N GLU A 23 10.00 -10.52 12.09
CA GLU A 23 10.00 -10.05 13.47
C GLU A 23 9.48 -11.14 14.43
N GLN A 24 8.52 -11.95 13.97
CA GLN A 24 7.98 -13.05 14.78
C GLN A 24 8.82 -14.33 14.73
N ASN A 25 9.42 -14.64 13.59
CA ASN A 25 10.29 -15.81 13.42
C ASN A 25 11.34 -15.57 12.33
N LYS A 26 12.59 -15.39 12.75
CA LYS A 26 13.73 -15.09 11.87
C LYS A 26 14.20 -16.25 11.03
N ASP A 27 13.78 -17.47 11.35
CA ASP A 27 14.20 -18.69 10.66
C ASP A 27 13.32 -19.05 9.48
N LEU A 28 12.22 -18.29 9.25
CA LEU A 28 11.32 -18.50 8.14
C LEU A 28 12.02 -18.25 6.79
N LYS A 29 11.89 -19.22 5.89
CA LYS A 29 12.32 -19.09 4.50
C LYS A 29 11.22 -18.43 3.69
N ILE A 30 11.37 -17.12 3.46
CA ILE A 30 10.38 -16.28 2.81
C ILE A 30 10.85 -15.89 1.40
N ALA A 31 9.97 -16.01 0.40
CA ALA A 31 10.16 -15.41 -0.91
C ALA A 31 9.07 -14.37 -1.21
N VAL A 32 9.46 -13.30 -1.90
CA VAL A 32 8.53 -12.28 -2.42
C VAL A 32 8.66 -12.23 -3.94
N PHE A 33 7.58 -12.56 -4.64
CA PHE A 33 7.51 -12.56 -6.11
C PHE A 33 6.80 -11.29 -6.57
N GLU A 34 7.49 -10.47 -7.35
CA GLU A 34 7.00 -9.18 -7.83
C GLU A 34 7.10 -9.10 -9.36
N ALA A 35 5.98 -8.77 -9.99
CA ALA A 35 5.90 -8.66 -11.46
C ALA A 35 6.71 -7.48 -12.03
N GLY A 36 6.92 -6.44 -11.23
CA GLY A 36 7.66 -5.24 -11.63
C GLY A 36 9.11 -5.25 -11.20
N ALA A 37 9.72 -4.07 -11.31
CA ALA A 37 11.14 -3.84 -11.05
C ALA A 37 11.45 -3.61 -9.56
N PRO A 38 12.71 -3.84 -9.12
CA PRO A 38 13.20 -3.31 -7.85
C PRO A 38 13.14 -1.77 -7.85
N LEU A 39 13.15 -1.16 -6.67
CA LEU A 39 12.83 0.27 -6.50
C LEU A 39 13.70 1.18 -7.39
N GLU A 40 15.00 0.96 -7.41
CA GLU A 40 15.98 1.76 -8.16
C GLU A 40 15.84 1.66 -9.69
N LYS A 41 15.19 0.59 -10.20
CA LYS A 41 14.96 0.38 -11.63
C LYS A 41 13.57 0.81 -12.10
N ARG A 42 12.72 1.27 -11.19
CA ARG A 42 11.37 1.72 -11.52
C ARG A 42 11.41 3.08 -12.19
N ARG A 43 11.25 3.12 -13.51
CA ARG A 43 11.22 4.36 -14.29
C ARG A 43 10.08 4.32 -15.31
N CYS A 44 9.24 5.34 -15.28
CA CYS A 44 8.26 5.56 -16.33
C CYS A 44 8.97 6.07 -17.58
N PRO A 45 8.66 5.55 -18.77
CA PRO A 45 9.26 6.03 -20.02
C PRO A 45 8.78 7.43 -20.44
N ILE A 46 7.75 7.98 -19.80
CA ILE A 46 7.31 9.36 -20.06
C ILE A 46 8.39 10.32 -19.56
N ASP A 47 9.00 11.07 -20.47
CA ASP A 47 10.06 12.04 -20.19
C ASP A 47 9.64 13.50 -20.50
N GLY A 48 8.44 13.68 -21.04
CA GLY A 48 7.90 15.01 -21.41
C GLY A 48 8.41 15.57 -22.73
N ASP A 49 9.44 14.95 -23.32
CA ASP A 49 10.04 15.37 -24.59
C ASP A 49 9.77 14.33 -25.69
N LYS A 50 10.43 13.19 -25.67
CA LYS A 50 10.28 12.11 -26.66
C LYS A 50 9.01 11.31 -26.44
N VAL A 51 8.74 10.99 -25.19
CA VAL A 51 7.53 10.23 -24.77
C VAL A 51 6.64 11.13 -23.93
N LYS A 52 5.65 11.76 -24.55
CA LYS A 52 4.74 12.74 -23.90
C LYS A 52 3.53 12.11 -23.24
N THR A 53 3.13 10.91 -23.67
CA THR A 53 1.90 10.25 -23.20
C THR A 53 2.17 8.80 -22.80
N CYS A 54 1.27 8.20 -22.03
CA CYS A 54 1.39 6.82 -21.57
C CYS A 54 1.40 5.83 -22.74
N ILE A 55 2.47 5.04 -22.85
CA ILE A 55 2.66 3.99 -23.87
C ILE A 55 2.03 2.66 -23.51
N LYS A 56 1.31 2.58 -22.38
CA LYS A 56 0.64 1.35 -21.87
C LYS A 56 1.58 0.13 -21.75
N CYS A 57 2.68 0.30 -21.04
CA CYS A 57 3.65 -0.77 -20.77
C CYS A 57 2.95 -2.04 -20.27
N LYS A 58 3.46 -3.22 -20.67
CA LYS A 58 2.96 -4.53 -20.20
C LYS A 58 2.94 -4.60 -18.67
N THR A 59 4.03 -4.17 -18.03
CA THR A 59 4.12 -3.96 -16.59
C THR A 59 4.42 -2.48 -16.33
N CYS A 60 3.49 -1.79 -15.69
CA CYS A 60 3.59 -0.34 -15.47
C CYS A 60 4.56 -0.05 -14.32
N ALA A 61 5.67 0.63 -14.59
CA ALA A 61 6.67 0.98 -13.58
C ALA A 61 6.15 1.87 -12.44
N ILE A 62 5.05 2.62 -12.66
CA ILE A 62 4.40 3.43 -11.60
C ILE A 62 3.51 2.56 -10.71
N MET A 63 2.85 1.54 -11.25
CA MET A 63 1.87 0.74 -10.52
C MET A 63 2.46 -0.54 -9.92
N SER A 64 3.52 -1.10 -10.53
CA SER A 64 4.11 -2.38 -10.18
C SER A 64 5.60 -2.24 -9.89
N GLY A 65 6.12 -3.11 -9.04
CA GLY A 65 7.49 -3.11 -8.52
C GLY A 65 7.52 -2.89 -7.01
N PHE A 66 8.71 -2.90 -6.42
CA PHE A 66 8.89 -2.71 -4.99
C PHE A 66 8.23 -1.41 -4.49
N GLY A 67 7.46 -1.49 -3.42
CA GLY A 67 6.64 -0.38 -2.92
C GLY A 67 5.27 -0.24 -3.60
N GLY A 68 4.99 -1.02 -4.67
CA GLY A 68 3.72 -0.98 -5.40
C GLY A 68 3.38 0.41 -5.96
N ALA A 69 2.10 0.72 -6.11
CA ALA A 69 1.65 2.04 -6.55
C ALA A 69 1.97 3.16 -5.55
N GLY A 70 2.22 2.80 -4.28
CA GLY A 70 2.57 3.74 -3.21
C GLY A 70 3.95 4.36 -3.35
N ALA A 71 4.90 3.71 -4.04
CA ALA A 71 6.28 4.18 -4.14
C ALA A 71 6.46 5.57 -4.77
N PHE A 72 5.55 5.94 -5.67
CA PHE A 72 5.56 7.25 -6.34
C PHE A 72 4.36 8.13 -5.94
N SER A 73 3.71 7.78 -4.83
CA SER A 73 2.68 8.63 -4.23
C SER A 73 3.31 9.70 -3.34
N ASP A 74 2.47 10.59 -2.85
CA ASP A 74 2.86 11.63 -1.88
C ASP A 74 3.13 11.10 -0.47
N GLY A 75 3.08 9.79 -0.26
CA GLY A 75 3.39 9.16 1.03
C GLY A 75 2.47 9.61 2.16
N LYS A 76 1.17 9.67 1.90
CA LYS A 76 0.18 10.07 2.87
C LYS A 76 -0.37 8.88 3.66
N TYR A 77 -0.25 8.95 4.98
CA TYR A 77 -0.73 7.95 5.92
C TYR A 77 -1.84 8.53 6.79
N ASN A 78 -3.06 8.03 6.62
CA ASN A 78 -4.21 8.43 7.42
C ASN A 78 -4.38 7.48 8.59
N ILE A 79 -4.43 8.03 9.81
CA ILE A 79 -4.65 7.30 11.06
C ILE A 79 -6.05 7.67 11.55
N THR A 80 -7.03 6.89 11.12
CA THR A 80 -8.44 7.12 11.41
C THR A 80 -9.30 5.90 11.07
N ASN A 81 -10.43 5.74 11.76
CA ASN A 81 -11.49 4.80 11.39
C ASN A 81 -12.65 5.46 10.64
N ASP A 82 -12.63 6.79 10.43
CA ASP A 82 -13.76 7.50 9.86
C ASP A 82 -13.79 7.48 8.33
N PHE A 83 -12.65 7.13 7.72
CA PHE A 83 -12.54 6.98 6.26
C PHE A 83 -11.30 6.14 5.88
N GLY A 84 -11.21 5.76 4.60
CA GLY A 84 -10.03 5.07 4.04
C GLY A 84 -10.06 3.55 4.11
N GLY A 85 -11.07 2.97 4.73
CA GLY A 85 -11.25 1.52 4.81
C GLY A 85 -12.16 1.08 5.94
N THR A 86 -12.41 -0.21 6.04
CA THR A 86 -13.33 -0.82 7.02
C THR A 86 -12.64 -1.86 7.92
N LEU A 87 -11.33 -1.75 8.10
CA LEU A 87 -10.55 -2.69 8.93
C LEU A 87 -11.16 -2.84 10.35
N TYR A 88 -11.69 -1.73 10.89
CA TYR A 88 -12.34 -1.72 12.20
C TYR A 88 -13.57 -2.65 12.31
N GLU A 89 -14.24 -2.95 11.20
CA GLU A 89 -15.36 -3.91 11.17
C GLU A 89 -14.90 -5.32 11.47
N HIS A 90 -13.64 -5.66 11.19
CA HIS A 90 -13.06 -6.99 11.37
C HIS A 90 -12.32 -7.15 12.69
N ILE A 91 -11.59 -6.13 13.15
CA ILE A 91 -10.73 -6.22 14.34
C ILE A 91 -11.08 -5.25 15.47
N GLY A 92 -12.12 -4.43 15.28
CA GLY A 92 -12.55 -3.40 16.22
C GLY A 92 -11.77 -2.09 16.10
N LYS A 93 -12.43 -0.98 16.47
CA LYS A 93 -11.90 0.39 16.29
C LYS A 93 -10.57 0.65 17.01
N LYS A 94 -10.45 0.17 18.25
CA LYS A 94 -9.23 0.36 19.04
C LYS A 94 -8.04 -0.32 18.39
N LYS A 95 -8.18 -1.59 18.05
CA LYS A 95 -7.11 -2.40 17.50
C LYS A 95 -6.69 -1.94 16.09
N SER A 96 -7.64 -1.45 15.28
CA SER A 96 -7.31 -0.90 13.97
C SER A 96 -6.50 0.39 14.07
N LEU A 97 -6.80 1.28 15.03
CA LEU A 97 -5.99 2.49 15.28
C LEU A 97 -4.60 2.13 15.83
N GLU A 98 -4.50 1.19 16.76
CA GLU A 98 -3.22 0.71 17.27
C GLU A 98 -2.33 0.17 16.13
N LEU A 99 -2.91 -0.58 15.19
CA LEU A 99 -2.19 -1.07 14.02
C LEU A 99 -1.76 0.05 13.07
N MET A 100 -2.62 1.06 12.84
CA MET A 100 -2.26 2.22 12.02
C MET A 100 -1.11 3.03 12.64
N HIS A 101 -1.12 3.21 13.97
CA HIS A 101 -0.01 3.85 14.68
C HIS A 101 1.28 3.03 14.58
N TYR A 102 1.19 1.71 14.73
CA TYR A 102 2.34 0.83 14.55
C TYR A 102 2.97 0.95 13.16
N VAL A 103 2.16 1.03 12.10
CA VAL A 103 2.66 1.27 10.74
C VAL A 103 3.32 2.64 10.63
N ASP A 104 2.76 3.67 11.27
CA ASP A 104 3.38 5.01 11.32
C ASP A 104 4.73 4.98 12.06
N ASP A 105 4.81 4.29 13.19
CA ASP A 105 6.07 4.10 13.94
C ASP A 105 7.15 3.41 13.09
N LEU A 106 6.78 2.44 12.26
CA LEU A 106 7.70 1.83 11.30
C LEU A 106 8.16 2.83 10.23
N ASN A 107 7.27 3.65 9.68
CA ASN A 107 7.67 4.70 8.74
C ASN A 107 8.65 5.69 9.38
N VAL A 108 8.40 6.08 10.63
CA VAL A 108 9.31 6.92 11.44
C VAL A 108 10.67 6.23 11.62
N LYS A 109 10.67 4.96 12.02
CA LYS A 109 11.89 4.14 12.19
C LYS A 109 12.73 4.09 10.92
N PHE A 110 12.08 3.98 9.78
CA PHE A 110 12.77 3.85 8.48
C PHE A 110 13.03 5.17 7.75
N GLY A 111 12.90 6.32 8.41
CA GLY A 111 13.35 7.60 7.90
C GLY A 111 12.28 8.69 7.78
N GLY A 112 11.03 8.41 8.15
CA GLY A 112 9.93 9.38 8.14
C GLY A 112 9.86 10.29 9.38
N GLY A 113 10.80 10.20 10.32
CA GLY A 113 10.69 10.75 11.67
C GLY A 113 10.61 12.28 11.77
N GLU A 114 11.17 13.01 10.82
CA GLU A 114 11.15 14.48 10.83
C GLU A 114 9.89 15.10 10.22
N THR A 115 8.99 14.29 9.68
CA THR A 115 7.79 14.78 9.04
C THR A 115 6.69 15.10 10.06
N LYS A 116 6.00 16.21 9.82
CA LYS A 116 4.92 16.70 10.70
C LYS A 116 3.72 15.73 10.68
N MET A 117 3.19 15.44 11.86
CA MET A 117 1.87 14.84 12.01
C MET A 117 0.82 15.96 12.09
N TYR A 118 -0.12 15.96 11.18
CA TYR A 118 -1.29 16.84 11.22
C TYR A 118 -2.44 16.14 11.94
N SER A 119 -3.30 16.90 12.62
CA SER A 119 -4.44 16.33 13.34
C SER A 119 -5.63 17.26 13.32
N THR A 120 -6.83 16.71 13.22
CA THR A 120 -8.09 17.44 13.40
C THR A 120 -8.46 17.62 14.87
N ALA A 121 -7.71 17.01 15.78
CA ALA A 121 -7.95 17.16 17.23
C ALA A 121 -7.69 18.59 17.68
N GLY A 122 -8.66 19.18 18.38
CA GLY A 122 -8.54 20.52 18.96
C GLY A 122 -8.60 21.68 17.96
N THR A 123 -8.80 21.43 16.67
CA THR A 123 -8.90 22.49 15.66
C THR A 123 -10.18 23.32 15.81
N LYS A 124 -10.07 24.64 15.58
CA LYS A 124 -11.22 25.56 15.49
C LYS A 124 -12.24 25.17 14.41
N PHE A 125 -11.78 24.49 13.34
CA PHE A 125 -12.61 24.09 12.21
C PHE A 125 -13.68 23.08 12.59
N LYS A 126 -13.46 22.24 13.61
CA LYS A 126 -14.49 21.31 14.09
C LYS A 126 -15.74 22.06 14.60
N LYS A 127 -15.52 23.10 15.40
CA LYS A 127 -16.60 23.97 15.89
C LYS A 127 -17.29 24.71 14.74
N LEU A 128 -16.50 25.25 13.82
CA LEU A 128 -17.02 25.99 12.66
C LEU A 128 -17.87 25.09 11.74
N CYS A 129 -17.44 23.86 11.49
CA CYS A 129 -18.24 22.87 10.76
C CYS A 129 -19.59 22.62 11.45
N LEU A 130 -19.57 22.31 12.75
CA LEU A 130 -20.81 22.06 13.52
C LEU A 130 -21.79 23.25 13.49
N GLN A 131 -21.28 24.46 13.57
CA GLN A 131 -22.11 25.68 13.47
C GLN A 131 -22.80 25.83 12.13
N ASN A 132 -22.22 25.20 11.06
CA ASN A 132 -22.75 25.23 9.70
C ASN A 132 -23.41 23.91 9.30
N LYS A 133 -23.78 23.04 10.24
CA LYS A 133 -24.39 21.72 10.01
C LYS A 133 -23.50 20.78 9.18
N LEU A 134 -22.19 20.96 9.26
CA LEU A 134 -21.19 20.12 8.65
C LEU A 134 -20.48 19.31 9.75
N ASN A 135 -19.89 18.20 9.40
CA ASN A 135 -19.10 17.39 10.31
C ASN A 135 -17.68 17.21 9.76
N LEU A 136 -16.68 17.68 10.51
CA LEU A 136 -15.26 17.42 10.21
C LEU A 136 -14.89 16.05 10.78
N LEU A 137 -14.52 15.12 9.93
CA LEU A 137 -14.10 13.78 10.34
C LEU A 137 -12.78 13.82 11.10
N ASP A 138 -12.68 13.00 12.14
CA ASP A 138 -11.48 12.94 12.97
C ASP A 138 -10.38 12.12 12.28
N ALA A 139 -9.19 12.70 12.18
CA ALA A 139 -8.02 12.03 11.62
C ALA A 139 -6.71 12.62 12.15
N SER A 140 -5.69 11.78 12.21
CA SER A 140 -4.29 12.21 12.18
C SER A 140 -3.69 11.80 10.83
N VAL A 141 -2.86 12.66 10.25
CA VAL A 141 -2.30 12.46 8.91
C VAL A 141 -0.80 12.76 8.95
N ARG A 142 0.01 11.76 8.59
CA ARG A 142 1.42 11.98 8.26
C ARG A 142 1.57 12.08 6.75
N HIS A 143 2.25 13.10 6.31
CA HIS A 143 2.57 13.32 4.91
C HIS A 143 4.09 13.29 4.73
N LEU A 144 4.60 12.22 4.15
CA LEU A 144 6.04 12.06 3.92
C LEU A 144 6.54 12.90 2.75
N GLY A 145 5.72 13.08 1.73
CA GLY A 145 6.15 13.52 0.42
C GLY A 145 6.84 12.39 -0.36
N THR A 146 6.99 12.57 -1.65
CA THR A 146 7.51 11.53 -2.55
C THR A 146 8.95 11.14 -2.19
N ASP A 147 9.79 12.10 -1.86
CA ASP A 147 11.22 11.88 -1.61
C ASP A 147 11.46 11.09 -0.31
N ILE A 148 10.81 11.49 0.79
CA ILE A 148 10.95 10.78 2.07
C ILE A 148 10.28 9.40 1.99
N ASN A 149 9.14 9.28 1.31
CA ASN A 149 8.50 8.00 1.06
C ASN A 149 9.43 7.03 0.31
N TYR A 150 10.20 7.52 -0.67
CA TYR A 150 11.22 6.72 -1.34
C TYR A 150 12.32 6.26 -0.37
N ILE A 151 12.83 7.15 0.48
CA ILE A 151 13.85 6.82 1.50
C ILE A 151 13.35 5.74 2.47
N VAL A 152 12.12 5.87 2.93
CA VAL A 152 11.49 4.88 3.82
C VAL A 152 11.43 3.51 3.15
N LEU A 153 10.98 3.45 1.90
CA LEU A 153 10.91 2.19 1.14
C LEU A 153 12.28 1.59 0.88
N GLU A 154 13.27 2.41 0.55
CA GLU A 154 14.65 1.95 0.36
C GLU A 154 15.23 1.37 1.65
N ASN A 155 15.04 2.04 2.78
CA ASN A 155 15.52 1.56 4.08
C ASN A 155 14.84 0.25 4.50
N ILE A 156 13.55 0.09 4.26
CA ILE A 156 12.84 -1.18 4.48
C ILE A 156 13.41 -2.27 3.56
N TYR A 157 13.68 -1.97 2.30
CA TYR A 157 14.30 -2.93 1.38
C TYR A 157 15.68 -3.37 1.87
N GLN A 158 16.52 -2.43 2.32
CA GLN A 158 17.86 -2.76 2.86
C GLN A 158 17.77 -3.65 4.10
N GLU A 159 16.75 -3.47 4.95
CA GLU A 159 16.50 -4.33 6.12
C GLU A 159 16.10 -5.76 5.73
N LEU A 160 15.37 -5.92 4.62
CA LEU A 160 14.78 -7.20 4.23
C LEU A 160 15.61 -8.00 3.22
N LYS A 161 16.39 -7.37 2.34
CA LYS A 161 17.01 -7.97 1.14
C LYS A 161 17.91 -9.17 1.40
N ASP A 162 18.56 -9.21 2.58
CA ASP A 162 19.48 -10.31 2.94
C ASP A 162 18.76 -11.44 3.74
N LYS A 163 17.49 -11.23 4.07
CA LYS A 163 16.68 -12.14 4.89
C LYS A 163 15.51 -12.75 4.11
N VAL A 164 15.11 -12.11 3.02
CA VAL A 164 13.99 -12.49 2.16
C VAL A 164 14.47 -12.62 0.73
N GLU A 165 14.08 -13.68 0.05
CA GLU A 165 14.37 -13.83 -1.37
C GLU A 165 13.40 -13.00 -2.21
N PHE A 166 13.87 -11.88 -2.77
CA PHE A 166 13.08 -11.06 -3.70
C PHE A 166 13.33 -11.49 -5.14
N ARG A 167 12.27 -11.88 -5.86
CA ARG A 167 12.30 -12.11 -7.31
C ARG A 167 11.49 -11.01 -8.01
N PHE A 168 12.20 -10.12 -8.67
CA PHE A 168 11.63 -9.05 -9.48
C PHE A 168 11.51 -9.47 -10.94
N PHE A 169 10.64 -8.78 -11.69
CA PHE A 169 10.27 -9.16 -13.05
C PHE A 169 9.75 -10.60 -13.12
N TYR A 170 9.10 -11.04 -12.06
CA TYR A 170 8.66 -12.40 -11.83
C TYR A 170 7.12 -12.45 -11.67
N PRO A 171 6.35 -12.25 -12.77
CA PRO A 171 4.89 -12.30 -12.73
C PRO A 171 4.41 -13.73 -12.45
N VAL A 172 3.66 -13.90 -11.40
CA VAL A 172 3.01 -15.18 -11.10
C VAL A 172 1.85 -15.39 -12.07
N SER A 173 1.85 -16.53 -12.75
CA SER A 173 0.82 -16.91 -13.73
C SER A 173 -0.37 -17.59 -13.08
N ARG A 174 -0.13 -18.50 -12.13
CA ARG A 174 -1.13 -19.36 -11.53
C ARG A 174 -0.76 -19.74 -10.10
N LEU A 175 -1.79 -20.01 -9.27
CA LEU A 175 -1.68 -20.53 -7.92
C LEU A 175 -2.51 -21.79 -7.80
N GLU A 176 -1.94 -22.88 -7.29
CA GLU A 176 -2.62 -24.12 -7.00
C GLU A 176 -2.56 -24.42 -5.50
N MET A 177 -3.63 -24.96 -4.97
CA MET A 177 -3.67 -25.53 -3.61
C MET A 177 -3.26 -26.99 -3.68
N LEU A 178 -2.32 -27.39 -2.82
CA LEU A 178 -1.86 -28.77 -2.64
C LEU A 178 -2.49 -29.34 -1.36
N GLU A 179 -2.29 -30.63 -1.10
CA GLU A 179 -2.69 -31.24 0.19
C GLU A 179 -2.03 -30.52 1.38
N ASP A 180 -0.72 -30.22 1.23
CA ASP A 180 0.06 -29.52 2.25
C ASP A 180 0.72 -28.24 1.65
N GLY A 181 -0.06 -27.18 1.50
CA GLY A 181 0.43 -25.89 1.07
C GLY A 181 -0.02 -25.45 -0.31
N TYR A 182 0.87 -24.74 -1.02
CA TYR A 182 0.54 -24.10 -2.28
C TYR A 182 1.69 -24.24 -3.28
N ARG A 183 1.32 -24.27 -4.56
CA ARG A 183 2.24 -24.21 -5.70
C ARG A 183 2.03 -22.93 -6.47
N VAL A 184 3.09 -22.15 -6.61
CA VAL A 184 3.10 -20.85 -7.28
C VAL A 184 3.85 -20.97 -8.59
N PHE A 185 3.20 -20.67 -9.71
CA PHE A 185 3.76 -20.81 -11.06
C PHE A 185 4.21 -19.48 -11.61
N HIS A 186 5.35 -19.50 -12.26
CA HIS A 186 5.90 -18.47 -13.14
C HIS A 186 6.25 -19.10 -14.47
N GLU A 187 5.52 -18.76 -15.52
CA GLU A 187 5.63 -19.43 -16.82
C GLU A 187 5.48 -20.95 -16.66
N GLU A 188 6.50 -21.75 -17.04
CA GLU A 188 6.54 -23.20 -16.89
C GLU A 188 7.22 -23.67 -15.59
N GLU A 189 7.82 -22.74 -14.84
CA GLU A 189 8.49 -23.04 -13.57
C GLU A 189 7.51 -22.89 -12.39
N TYR A 190 7.85 -23.52 -11.27
CA TYR A 190 7.07 -23.36 -10.04
C TYR A 190 7.93 -23.46 -8.78
N ASP A 191 7.42 -22.88 -7.73
CA ASP A 191 7.90 -23.03 -6.36
C ASP A 191 6.75 -23.43 -5.43
N ASP A 192 7.05 -24.27 -4.44
CA ASP A 192 6.09 -24.74 -3.45
C ASP A 192 6.29 -23.98 -2.12
N CYS A 193 5.22 -23.77 -1.37
CA CYS A 193 5.26 -23.16 -0.05
C CYS A 193 4.17 -23.71 0.88
N ASP A 194 4.41 -23.63 2.19
CA ASP A 194 3.42 -24.03 3.18
C ASP A 194 2.29 -23.01 3.30
N LYS A 195 2.61 -21.71 3.15
CA LYS A 195 1.64 -20.60 3.17
C LYS A 195 1.88 -19.65 2.00
N CYS A 196 0.79 -19.11 1.46
CA CYS A 196 0.85 -18.13 0.38
C CYS A 196 0.07 -16.86 0.78
N ILE A 197 0.73 -15.70 0.68
CA ILE A 197 0.10 -14.39 0.88
C ILE A 197 -0.02 -13.71 -0.48
N VAL A 198 -1.24 -13.32 -0.86
CA VAL A 198 -1.49 -12.62 -2.13
C VAL A 198 -1.79 -11.16 -1.86
N SER A 199 -0.93 -10.25 -2.34
CA SER A 199 -1.05 -8.80 -2.14
C SER A 199 -0.78 -7.99 -3.41
N VAL A 200 -1.40 -8.40 -4.51
CA VAL A 200 -1.12 -7.90 -5.87
C VAL A 200 -1.68 -6.51 -6.20
N GLY A 201 -2.48 -5.92 -5.32
CA GLY A 201 -3.06 -4.60 -5.54
C GLY A 201 -3.98 -4.50 -6.76
N ARG A 202 -4.27 -3.26 -7.21
CA ARG A 202 -5.21 -3.03 -8.32
C ARG A 202 -4.72 -3.55 -9.67
N SER A 203 -3.44 -3.49 -9.94
CA SER A 203 -2.86 -3.99 -11.20
C SER A 203 -3.06 -5.50 -11.37
N GLY A 204 -3.10 -6.24 -10.27
CA GLY A 204 -3.33 -7.68 -10.25
C GLY A 204 -4.79 -8.10 -10.04
N SER A 205 -5.76 -7.18 -10.04
CA SER A 205 -7.15 -7.50 -9.68
C SER A 205 -7.78 -8.56 -10.59
N LYS A 206 -7.55 -8.50 -11.90
CA LYS A 206 -8.05 -9.51 -12.85
C LYS A 206 -7.41 -10.89 -12.64
N TRP A 207 -6.13 -10.91 -12.35
CA TRP A 207 -5.44 -12.15 -12.00
C TRP A 207 -5.98 -12.72 -10.69
N MET A 208 -6.19 -11.87 -9.67
CA MET A 208 -6.78 -12.31 -8.39
C MET A 208 -8.21 -12.85 -8.56
N GLU A 209 -9.00 -12.26 -9.45
CA GLU A 209 -10.34 -12.78 -9.79
C GLU A 209 -10.25 -14.21 -10.37
N SER A 210 -9.27 -14.49 -11.25
CA SER A 210 -9.04 -15.85 -11.74
C SER A 210 -8.61 -16.81 -10.63
N VAL A 211 -7.69 -16.39 -9.75
CA VAL A 211 -7.25 -17.19 -8.59
C VAL A 211 -8.45 -17.52 -7.67
N CYS A 212 -9.29 -16.53 -7.36
CA CYS A 212 -10.48 -16.78 -6.55
C CYS A 212 -11.43 -17.80 -7.20
N LYS A 213 -11.60 -17.69 -8.52
CA LYS A 213 -12.42 -18.66 -9.27
C LYS A 213 -11.84 -20.07 -9.24
N ASP A 214 -10.52 -20.19 -9.49
CA ASP A 214 -9.83 -21.48 -9.58
C ASP A 214 -9.76 -22.19 -8.20
N LEU A 215 -9.68 -21.41 -7.12
CA LEU A 215 -9.69 -21.90 -5.73
C LEU A 215 -11.08 -21.91 -5.09
N GLU A 216 -12.14 -21.65 -5.85
CA GLU A 216 -13.53 -21.62 -5.38
C GLU A 216 -13.77 -20.64 -4.20
N ILE A 217 -13.00 -19.53 -4.15
CA ILE A 217 -13.15 -18.48 -3.14
C ILE A 217 -14.28 -17.54 -3.55
N PRO A 218 -15.35 -17.41 -2.75
CA PRO A 218 -16.48 -16.54 -3.10
C PRO A 218 -16.05 -15.06 -3.09
N THR A 219 -16.47 -14.32 -4.11
CA THR A 219 -16.22 -12.89 -4.24
C THR A 219 -17.51 -12.09 -4.26
N LYS A 220 -17.44 -10.83 -3.83
CA LYS A 220 -18.55 -9.87 -3.94
C LYS A 220 -18.03 -8.52 -4.42
N SER A 221 -18.87 -7.76 -5.11
CA SER A 221 -18.54 -6.39 -5.53
C SER A 221 -18.36 -5.48 -4.33
N ASN A 222 -17.33 -4.64 -4.36
CA ASN A 222 -17.11 -3.59 -3.38
C ASN A 222 -17.94 -2.34 -3.71
N ARG A 223 -18.10 -1.47 -2.72
CA ARG A 223 -18.64 -0.13 -2.92
C ARG A 223 -17.68 0.69 -3.79
N VAL A 224 -18.24 1.60 -4.56
CA VAL A 224 -17.50 2.56 -5.39
C VAL A 224 -17.96 3.96 -5.00
N ASP A 225 -17.00 4.82 -4.69
CA ASP A 225 -17.28 6.24 -4.48
C ASP A 225 -17.18 6.99 -5.80
N LEU A 226 -18.18 7.80 -6.10
CA LEU A 226 -18.20 8.71 -7.26
C LEU A 226 -18.07 10.13 -6.75
N GLY A 227 -17.23 10.93 -7.39
CA GLY A 227 -17.03 12.32 -7.02
C GLY A 227 -16.55 13.19 -8.16
N VAL A 228 -16.58 14.50 -7.94
CA VAL A 228 -16.07 15.51 -8.86
C VAL A 228 -14.76 16.05 -8.27
N ARG A 229 -13.69 16.04 -9.05
CA ARG A 229 -12.47 16.76 -8.71
C ARG A 229 -12.62 18.22 -9.03
N VAL A 230 -12.43 19.09 -8.04
CA VAL A 230 -12.44 20.55 -8.19
C VAL A 230 -11.05 21.09 -7.89
N GLU A 231 -10.52 21.89 -8.79
CA GLU A 231 -9.23 22.57 -8.62
C GLU A 231 -9.48 24.06 -8.41
N LEU A 232 -8.85 24.62 -7.39
CA LEU A 232 -8.95 26.03 -7.01
C LEU A 232 -7.55 26.58 -6.71
N PRO A 233 -7.32 27.90 -6.85
CA PRO A 233 -6.08 28.52 -6.40
C PRO A 233 -5.83 28.22 -4.91
N ALA A 234 -4.60 27.84 -4.57
CA ALA A 234 -4.24 27.42 -3.22
C ALA A 234 -4.59 28.47 -2.15
N VAL A 235 -4.51 29.77 -2.47
CA VAL A 235 -4.82 30.87 -1.57
C VAL A 235 -6.25 30.81 -1.01
N ILE A 236 -7.20 30.20 -1.75
CA ILE A 236 -8.59 30.08 -1.29
C ILE A 236 -8.73 29.17 -0.08
N PHE A 237 -7.94 28.09 -0.05
CA PHE A 237 -7.99 27.08 1.01
C PHE A 237 -6.77 27.09 1.94
N SER A 238 -5.81 28.00 1.77
CA SER A 238 -4.60 28.05 2.59
C SER A 238 -4.89 28.09 4.08
N HIS A 239 -5.91 28.85 4.50
CA HIS A 239 -6.34 28.93 5.90
C HIS A 239 -6.74 27.58 6.52
N LEU A 240 -7.07 26.59 5.71
CA LEU A 240 -7.46 25.23 6.09
C LEU A 240 -6.31 24.25 5.90
N THR A 241 -5.65 24.30 4.73
CA THR A 241 -4.57 23.37 4.37
C THR A 241 -3.29 23.60 5.18
N ASP A 242 -3.01 24.85 5.60
CA ASP A 242 -1.85 25.16 6.43
C ASP A 242 -1.98 24.58 7.86
N GLU A 243 -3.23 24.47 8.36
CA GLU A 243 -3.49 23.92 9.69
C GLU A 243 -3.70 22.39 9.65
N LEU A 244 -4.51 21.89 8.71
CA LEU A 244 -4.97 20.49 8.68
C LEU A 244 -4.30 19.66 7.60
N TYR A 245 -3.52 20.27 6.72
CA TYR A 245 -3.00 19.70 5.48
C TYR A 245 -4.13 19.21 4.56
N GLU A 246 -4.95 18.29 5.04
CA GLU A 246 -6.13 17.75 4.36
C GLU A 246 -7.27 17.59 5.39
N SER A 247 -8.49 17.83 4.97
CA SER A 247 -9.68 17.64 5.80
C SER A 247 -10.76 16.92 5.02
N LYS A 248 -11.52 16.06 5.71
CA LYS A 248 -12.76 15.46 5.18
C LYS A 248 -13.94 16.00 5.94
N ILE A 249 -14.79 16.71 5.22
CA ILE A 249 -15.99 17.33 5.76
C ILE A 249 -17.18 16.65 5.09
N VAL A 250 -18.13 16.21 5.91
CA VAL A 250 -19.38 15.59 5.48
C VAL A 250 -20.55 16.45 5.86
N TYR A 251 -21.59 16.37 5.05
CA TYR A 251 -22.86 17.08 5.22
C TYR A 251 -23.95 16.09 5.64
#